data_096d61de23edced5a337efc4030665cd
#
_entry.id   096d61de23edced5a337efc4030665cd
#
_cell.length_a   1.000
_cell.length_b   1.000
_cell.length_c   1.000
_cell.angle_alpha   90.00
_cell.angle_beta   90.00
_cell.angle_gamma   90.00
#
_symmetry.space_group_name_H-M   'P 1'
#
loop_
_entity.id
_entity.type
_entity.pdbx_description
1 polymer ?
#
loop_
_entity_poly.entity_id
_entity_poly.type
_entity_poly.pdbx_seq_one_letter_code
_entity_poly.pdbx_strand_id
1 'polypeptide(L)'
;MDRFTGSAPARFMTGALLLLGGCAANVQAADWCRQLVPRLPGVSQTECRSSALTPVGAKSRRGFPILVRDIAPANAAGNKGALRILLLGGIHGDELTASALVFQWLQWVQRPEANHFYWKVAPILNPDGLLAQKPQRVNANGVDLNRNFPTPGWREEAPRYWIKATGSDPRRYPGKAPLSEPESRWLSEEIERFKPNVIISVHAPFGVLDFDGPAPAPRQFGRLMFNPVGVYPGSLGNYSGVHKNVPVITIELPNAQTMPSEAETRRIWQDMLSWIRTHVTRAHRG
;
A
#
# COMPACT_ATOMS: atom_id res chain seq x y z
N MET A 1 75.99 -18.29 28.58
CA MET A 1 75.16 -17.21 29.18
C MET A 1 73.97 -16.99 28.26
N ASP A 2 72.97 -17.80 28.38
CA ASP A 2 71.81 -17.81 27.47
C ASP A 2 70.59 -17.29 28.20
N ARG A 3 69.93 -16.29 27.67
CA ARG A 3 68.62 -15.80 28.14
C ARG A 3 67.52 -16.28 27.19
N PHE A 4 66.71 -17.18 27.71
CA PHE A 4 65.44 -17.55 27.16
C PHE A 4 64.39 -16.46 27.39
N THR A 5 63.76 -15.95 26.34
CA THR A 5 62.55 -15.17 26.44
C THR A 5 61.40 -15.95 25.81
N GLY A 6 60.52 -16.42 26.69
CA GLY A 6 59.28 -17.12 26.31
C GLY A 6 58.20 -16.11 25.86
N SER A 7 57.68 -16.32 24.70
CA SER A 7 56.50 -15.62 24.20
C SER A 7 55.24 -16.42 24.51
N ALA A 8 54.27 -15.82 25.22
CA ALA A 8 52.97 -16.40 25.48
C ALA A 8 52.02 -16.24 24.28
N PRO A 9 51.17 -17.21 23.98
CA PRO A 9 50.23 -17.12 22.90
C PRO A 9 49.00 -16.27 23.26
N ALA A 10 48.66 -15.31 22.38
CA ALA A 10 47.44 -14.52 22.46
C ALA A 10 46.22 -15.40 22.19
N ARG A 11 45.35 -15.48 23.16
CA ARG A 11 44.01 -16.08 22.98
C ARG A 11 43.08 -15.11 22.27
N PHE A 12 42.71 -15.42 21.06
CA PHE A 12 41.61 -14.76 20.36
C PHE A 12 40.28 -15.18 21.01
N MET A 13 39.64 -14.22 21.69
CA MET A 13 38.24 -14.33 22.07
C MET A 13 37.40 -13.99 20.85
N THR A 14 36.86 -14.99 20.18
CA THR A 14 35.76 -14.85 19.23
C THR A 14 34.47 -14.56 20.00
N GLY A 15 34.15 -13.26 20.10
CA GLY A 15 32.87 -12.82 20.66
C GLY A 15 31.71 -13.15 19.71
N ALA A 16 30.84 -14.01 20.16
CA ALA A 16 29.54 -14.29 19.51
C ALA A 16 28.64 -13.04 19.68
N LEU A 17 28.54 -12.22 18.61
CA LEU A 17 27.63 -11.09 18.53
C LEU A 17 26.59 -11.36 17.43
N LEU A 18 25.68 -12.29 17.67
CA LEU A 18 24.53 -12.56 16.81
C LEU A 18 23.43 -13.15 17.70
N LEU A 19 22.41 -12.33 18.06
CA LEU A 19 21.05 -12.80 18.41
C LEU A 19 20.17 -11.73 19.11
N LEU A 20 20.41 -10.41 18.94
CA LEU A 20 19.54 -9.40 19.53
C LEU A 20 18.59 -8.69 18.53
N GLY A 21 18.77 -8.87 17.22
CA GLY A 21 17.93 -8.21 16.23
C GLY A 21 16.52 -8.81 16.03
N GLY A 22 16.39 -10.13 16.22
CA GLY A 22 15.12 -10.84 15.95
C GLY A 22 14.04 -10.59 17.01
N CYS A 23 14.41 -10.41 18.28
CA CYS A 23 13.42 -10.19 19.35
C CYS A 23 12.79 -8.79 19.29
N ALA A 24 13.55 -7.75 18.98
CA ALA A 24 13.04 -6.38 18.92
C ALA A 24 12.03 -6.18 17.77
N ALA A 25 12.30 -6.73 16.59
CA ALA A 25 11.40 -6.68 15.45
C ALA A 25 10.07 -7.42 15.72
N ASN A 26 10.12 -8.57 16.40
CA ASN A 26 8.92 -9.34 16.75
C ASN A 26 8.06 -8.64 17.80
N VAL A 27 8.66 -7.96 18.78
CA VAL A 27 7.94 -7.20 19.80
C VAL A 27 7.23 -6.00 19.17
N GLN A 28 7.87 -5.28 18.25
CA GLN A 28 7.30 -4.12 17.58
C GLN A 28 6.15 -4.52 16.63
N ALA A 29 6.31 -5.61 15.86
CA ALA A 29 5.25 -6.15 15.02
C ALA A 29 4.04 -6.61 15.86
N ALA A 30 4.27 -7.20 17.03
CA ALA A 30 3.20 -7.60 17.94
C ALA A 30 2.40 -6.39 18.46
N ASP A 31 3.04 -5.24 18.64
CA ASP A 31 2.38 -4.02 19.11
C ASP A 31 1.46 -3.40 18.05
N TRP A 32 1.89 -3.29 16.80
CA TRP A 32 1.06 -2.79 15.71
C TRP A 32 -0.16 -3.66 15.46
N CYS A 33 0.03 -4.97 15.43
CA CYS A 33 -1.08 -5.90 15.22
C CYS A 33 -2.13 -5.83 16.33
N ARG A 34 -1.74 -5.59 17.59
CA ARG A 34 -2.70 -5.38 18.67
C ARG A 34 -3.61 -4.17 18.46
N GLN A 35 -3.07 -3.11 17.84
CA GLN A 35 -3.84 -1.90 17.53
C GLN A 35 -4.70 -2.06 16.27
N LEU A 36 -4.17 -2.69 15.23
CA LEU A 36 -4.80 -2.76 13.91
C LEU A 36 -5.89 -3.82 13.83
N VAL A 37 -5.63 -5.03 14.32
CA VAL A 37 -6.53 -6.18 14.15
C VAL A 37 -7.95 -5.95 14.68
N PRO A 38 -8.19 -5.27 15.81
CA PRO A 38 -9.54 -4.97 16.26
C PRO A 38 -10.37 -4.10 15.29
N ARG A 39 -9.71 -3.48 14.29
CA ARG A 39 -10.33 -2.63 13.27
C ARG A 39 -10.51 -3.33 11.93
N LEU A 40 -9.90 -4.49 11.73
CA LEU A 40 -9.81 -5.15 10.43
C LEU A 40 -10.70 -6.40 10.39
N PRO A 41 -11.82 -6.38 9.66
CA PRO A 41 -12.72 -7.52 9.60
C PRO A 41 -12.04 -8.74 8.99
N GLY A 42 -12.10 -9.88 9.70
CA GLY A 42 -11.56 -11.15 9.25
C GLY A 42 -10.04 -11.28 9.29
N VAL A 43 -9.30 -10.30 9.81
CA VAL A 43 -7.85 -10.40 10.00
C VAL A 43 -7.53 -10.86 11.42
N SER A 44 -6.79 -11.94 11.56
CA SER A 44 -6.34 -12.47 12.85
C SER A 44 -5.00 -11.85 13.29
N GLN A 45 -4.69 -11.94 14.58
CA GLN A 45 -3.37 -11.56 15.13
C GLN A 45 -2.23 -12.34 14.47
N THR A 46 -2.46 -13.63 14.18
CA THR A 46 -1.47 -14.49 13.51
C THR A 46 -1.20 -14.02 12.08
N GLU A 47 -2.24 -13.75 11.28
CA GLU A 47 -2.10 -13.24 9.92
C GLU A 47 -1.40 -11.88 9.88
N CYS A 48 -1.75 -10.97 10.79
CA CYS A 48 -1.08 -9.69 10.88
C CYS A 48 0.42 -9.84 11.17
N ARG A 49 0.80 -10.67 12.12
CA ARG A 49 2.22 -10.91 12.46
C ARG A 49 2.97 -11.61 11.33
N SER A 50 2.36 -12.62 10.70
CA SER A 50 2.97 -13.35 9.58
C SER A 50 3.08 -12.53 8.30
N SER A 51 2.36 -11.41 8.20
CA SER A 51 2.46 -10.50 7.06
C SER A 51 3.84 -9.85 6.93
N ALA A 52 4.65 -9.89 8.01
CA ALA A 52 6.03 -9.39 8.06
C ALA A 52 6.17 -7.96 7.51
N LEU A 53 5.23 -7.10 7.88
CA LEU A 53 5.28 -5.67 7.56
C LEU A 53 6.42 -5.00 8.31
N THR A 54 7.09 -4.07 7.65
CA THR A 54 8.19 -3.27 8.20
C THR A 54 7.90 -1.78 8.07
N PRO A 55 8.34 -0.95 9.04
CA PRO A 55 8.23 0.50 8.94
C PRO A 55 9.19 1.03 7.88
N VAL A 56 8.73 1.99 7.06
CA VAL A 56 9.53 2.61 6.00
C VAL A 56 10.19 3.93 6.41
N GLY A 57 10.25 4.24 7.71
CA GLY A 57 10.76 5.51 8.22
C GLY A 57 9.74 6.64 8.23
N ALA A 58 8.79 6.65 7.31
CA ALA A 58 7.69 7.60 7.31
C ALA A 58 6.64 7.25 8.39
N LYS A 59 6.02 8.28 8.93
CA LYS A 59 4.98 8.16 9.96
C LYS A 59 3.76 8.98 9.56
N SER A 60 2.59 8.52 9.98
CA SER A 60 1.36 9.31 9.90
C SER A 60 1.45 10.58 10.74
N ARG A 61 0.47 11.45 10.62
CA ARG A 61 0.44 12.71 11.38
C ARG A 61 0.49 12.52 12.89
N ARG A 62 -0.10 11.45 13.44
CA ARG A 62 -0.04 11.09 14.86
C ARG A 62 1.14 10.22 15.24
N GLY A 63 2.06 9.95 14.30
CA GLY A 63 3.30 9.22 14.55
C GLY A 63 3.21 7.71 14.38
N PHE A 64 2.09 7.15 13.91
CA PHE A 64 2.02 5.73 13.58
C PHE A 64 2.89 5.47 12.32
N PRO A 65 3.75 4.43 12.33
CA PRO A 65 4.60 4.14 11.19
C PRO A 65 3.80 3.71 9.95
N ILE A 66 4.21 4.15 8.78
CA ILE A 66 3.73 3.57 7.52
C ILE A 66 4.39 2.19 7.39
N LEU A 67 3.56 1.16 7.26
CA LEU A 67 3.98 -0.24 7.23
C LEU A 67 3.89 -0.79 5.82
N VAL A 68 4.98 -1.41 5.37
CA VAL A 68 5.10 -1.94 4.01
C VAL A 68 5.72 -3.33 4.03
N ARG A 69 5.37 -4.15 3.05
CA ARG A 69 6.07 -5.38 2.71
C ARG A 69 6.62 -5.28 1.29
N ASP A 70 7.94 -5.43 1.16
CA ASP A 70 8.61 -5.64 -0.12
C ASP A 70 8.79 -7.15 -0.37
N ILE A 71 8.40 -7.64 -1.55
CA ILE A 71 8.49 -9.05 -1.92
C ILE A 71 9.09 -9.14 -3.31
N ALA A 72 10.36 -9.55 -3.35
CA ALA A 72 11.04 -9.79 -4.61
C ALA A 72 10.50 -11.05 -5.29
N PRO A 73 10.55 -11.14 -6.63
CA PRO A 73 10.16 -12.34 -7.35
C PRO A 73 11.01 -13.55 -6.93
N ALA A 74 10.38 -14.73 -6.87
CA ALA A 74 11.02 -15.97 -6.41
C ALA A 74 12.32 -16.30 -7.16
N ASN A 75 12.43 -15.96 -8.45
CA ASN A 75 13.61 -16.15 -9.30
C ASN A 75 14.28 -14.81 -9.64
N ALA A 76 14.61 -14.00 -8.63
CA ALA A 76 15.15 -12.65 -8.82
C ALA A 76 16.41 -12.61 -9.74
N ALA A 77 17.29 -13.60 -9.67
CA ALA A 77 18.51 -13.67 -10.47
C ALA A 77 18.26 -13.84 -11.99
N GLY A 78 17.17 -14.52 -12.37
CA GLY A 78 16.75 -14.72 -13.77
C GLY A 78 15.72 -13.71 -14.27
N ASN A 79 15.15 -12.86 -13.39
CA ASN A 79 13.97 -12.07 -13.67
C ASN A 79 14.25 -10.55 -13.67
N LYS A 80 15.32 -10.14 -14.39
CA LYS A 80 15.73 -8.72 -14.51
C LYS A 80 14.64 -7.77 -15.05
N GLY A 81 13.47 -8.27 -15.37
CA GLY A 81 12.35 -7.52 -15.91
C GLY A 81 11.00 -7.86 -15.28
N ALA A 82 10.97 -8.35 -14.03
CA ALA A 82 9.71 -8.58 -13.33
C ALA A 82 8.85 -7.31 -13.27
N LEU A 83 7.56 -7.45 -13.52
CA LEU A 83 6.61 -6.34 -13.33
C LEU A 83 6.55 -5.96 -11.85
N ARG A 84 6.53 -4.66 -11.60
CA ARG A 84 6.52 -4.04 -10.27
C ARG A 84 5.09 -3.61 -9.96
N ILE A 85 4.51 -4.19 -8.95
CA ILE A 85 3.12 -3.95 -8.56
C ILE A 85 3.12 -3.26 -7.20
N LEU A 86 2.49 -2.10 -7.14
CA LEU A 86 2.21 -1.39 -5.90
C LEU A 86 0.77 -1.67 -5.48
N LEU A 87 0.59 -2.40 -4.39
CA LEU A 87 -0.71 -2.77 -3.84
C LEU A 87 -0.99 -1.96 -2.58
N LEU A 88 -2.07 -1.20 -2.59
CA LEU A 88 -2.45 -0.26 -1.55
C LEU A 88 -3.81 -0.59 -0.96
N GLY A 89 -3.95 -0.42 0.35
CA GLY A 89 -5.23 -0.42 1.06
C GLY A 89 -5.33 0.76 2.02
N GLY A 90 -6.54 1.06 2.46
CA GLY A 90 -6.79 1.99 3.55
C GLY A 90 -6.25 3.40 3.35
N ILE A 91 -6.33 3.96 2.14
CA ILE A 91 -6.11 5.40 1.92
C ILE A 91 -7.23 6.20 2.60
N HIS A 92 -8.41 5.61 2.72
CA HIS A 92 -9.49 6.08 3.58
C HIS A 92 -9.61 5.16 4.79
N GLY A 93 -9.54 5.74 5.99
CA GLY A 93 -9.46 4.93 7.21
C GLY A 93 -10.79 4.28 7.63
N ASP A 94 -11.92 4.69 7.08
CA ASP A 94 -13.23 4.09 7.33
C ASP A 94 -13.62 2.98 6.35
N GLU A 95 -12.77 2.67 5.37
CA GLU A 95 -12.93 1.58 4.42
C GLU A 95 -12.20 0.33 4.93
N LEU A 96 -12.72 -0.26 6.03
CA LEU A 96 -12.02 -1.31 6.79
C LEU A 96 -11.74 -2.55 5.95
N THR A 97 -12.68 -2.91 5.07
CA THR A 97 -12.55 -4.07 4.16
C THR A 97 -11.45 -3.88 3.13
N ALA A 98 -11.17 -2.65 2.71
CA ALA A 98 -10.07 -2.35 1.79
C ALA A 98 -8.71 -2.74 2.40
N SER A 99 -8.46 -2.35 3.64
CA SER A 99 -7.26 -2.75 4.38
C SER A 99 -7.24 -4.27 4.63
N ALA A 100 -8.36 -4.83 5.08
CA ALA A 100 -8.46 -6.25 5.40
C ALA A 100 -8.21 -7.15 4.17
N LEU A 101 -8.72 -6.78 2.98
CA LEU A 101 -8.46 -7.52 1.75
C LEU A 101 -6.97 -7.53 1.39
N VAL A 102 -6.28 -6.41 1.56
CA VAL A 102 -4.84 -6.34 1.28
C VAL A 102 -4.05 -7.21 2.27
N PHE A 103 -4.45 -7.29 3.55
CA PHE A 103 -3.87 -8.25 4.50
C PHE A 103 -4.10 -9.72 4.07
N GLN A 104 -5.28 -10.06 3.59
CA GLN A 104 -5.56 -11.39 3.07
C GLN A 104 -4.69 -11.69 1.85
N TRP A 105 -4.55 -10.76 0.92
CA TRP A 105 -3.73 -10.93 -0.29
C TRP A 105 -2.23 -10.97 0.00
N LEU A 106 -1.75 -10.40 1.09
CA LEU A 106 -0.37 -10.59 1.54
C LEU A 106 0.01 -12.06 1.78
N GLN A 107 -0.97 -12.92 2.09
CA GLN A 107 -0.76 -14.36 2.18
C GLN A 107 -0.71 -15.04 0.79
N TRP A 108 -1.16 -14.36 -0.27
CA TRP A 108 -1.28 -14.93 -1.62
C TRP A 108 -0.20 -14.46 -2.59
N VAL A 109 0.43 -13.32 -2.33
CA VAL A 109 1.47 -12.76 -3.22
C VAL A 109 2.70 -13.66 -3.40
N GLN A 110 2.94 -14.59 -2.49
CA GLN A 110 4.05 -15.55 -2.58
C GLN A 110 3.66 -16.87 -3.27
N ARG A 111 2.39 -17.04 -3.63
CA ARG A 111 1.91 -18.23 -4.35
C ARG A 111 2.44 -18.26 -5.79
N PRO A 112 2.55 -19.45 -6.42
CA PRO A 112 3.11 -19.59 -7.77
C PRO A 112 2.51 -18.65 -8.82
N GLU A 113 1.21 -18.37 -8.73
CA GLU A 113 0.51 -17.48 -9.65
C GLU A 113 0.88 -16.01 -9.54
N ALA A 114 1.54 -15.59 -8.44
CA ALA A 114 1.88 -14.21 -8.15
C ALA A 114 3.36 -13.97 -7.81
N ASN A 115 4.13 -15.01 -7.50
CA ASN A 115 5.49 -14.90 -7.00
C ASN A 115 6.55 -14.50 -8.06
N HIS A 116 6.15 -14.33 -9.30
CA HIS A 116 7.01 -13.84 -10.38
C HIS A 116 6.99 -12.32 -10.54
N PHE A 117 6.10 -11.61 -9.84
CA PHE A 117 6.07 -10.16 -9.78
C PHE A 117 6.93 -9.63 -8.63
N TYR A 118 7.36 -8.38 -8.74
CA TYR A 118 7.90 -7.64 -7.62
C TYR A 118 6.74 -6.88 -6.94
N TRP A 119 6.40 -7.25 -5.72
CA TRP A 119 5.34 -6.61 -4.96
C TRP A 119 5.88 -5.61 -3.96
N LYS A 120 5.25 -4.46 -3.90
CA LYS A 120 5.29 -3.56 -2.75
C LYS A 120 3.88 -3.39 -2.25
N VAL A 121 3.66 -3.72 -0.99
CA VAL A 121 2.32 -3.78 -0.40
C VAL A 121 2.25 -2.89 0.83
N ALA A 122 1.34 -1.91 0.81
CA ALA A 122 1.01 -1.04 1.94
C ALA A 122 -0.48 -1.22 2.29
N PRO A 123 -0.82 -2.06 3.27
CA PRO A 123 -2.22 -2.40 3.56
C PRO A 123 -3.00 -1.26 4.22
N ILE A 124 -2.31 -0.30 4.83
CA ILE A 124 -2.93 0.81 5.55
C ILE A 124 -2.13 2.09 5.29
N LEU A 125 -2.62 2.93 4.38
CA LEU A 125 -1.99 4.21 4.11
C LEU A 125 -2.40 5.30 5.11
N ASN A 126 -3.62 5.23 5.65
CA ASN A 126 -4.17 6.17 6.62
C ASN A 126 -4.42 5.51 7.99
N PRO A 127 -3.36 5.20 8.75
CA PRO A 127 -3.53 4.57 10.06
C PRO A 127 -4.23 5.49 11.07
N ASP A 128 -4.08 6.81 10.96
CA ASP A 128 -4.74 7.76 11.86
C ASP A 128 -6.26 7.76 11.69
N GLY A 129 -6.73 7.68 10.44
CA GLY A 129 -8.16 7.55 10.14
C GLY A 129 -8.73 6.20 10.60
N LEU A 130 -7.99 5.11 10.37
CA LEU A 130 -8.39 3.77 10.79
C LEU A 130 -8.48 3.64 12.32
N LEU A 131 -7.48 4.17 13.03
CA LEU A 131 -7.34 4.04 14.49
C LEU A 131 -8.07 5.14 15.28
N ALA A 132 -8.74 6.07 14.60
CA ALA A 132 -9.60 7.04 15.27
C ALA A 132 -10.67 6.32 16.12
N GLN A 133 -11.19 6.97 17.16
CA GLN A 133 -12.23 6.39 18.03
C GLN A 133 -13.37 5.81 17.19
N LYS A 134 -13.85 6.58 16.22
CA LYS A 134 -14.70 6.13 15.10
C LYS A 134 -13.87 6.23 13.82
N PRO A 135 -13.64 5.14 13.10
CA PRO A 135 -12.91 5.20 11.85
C PRO A 135 -13.44 6.27 10.91
N GLN A 136 -12.56 7.00 10.26
CA GLN A 136 -12.90 8.13 9.40
C GLN A 136 -12.11 8.11 8.11
N ARG A 137 -12.70 8.67 7.05
CA ARG A 137 -12.11 8.75 5.71
C ARG A 137 -10.79 9.50 5.71
N VAL A 138 -10.79 10.66 6.35
CA VAL A 138 -9.65 11.61 6.36
C VAL A 138 -8.58 11.22 7.36
N ASN A 139 -7.37 11.75 7.22
CA ASN A 139 -6.30 11.58 8.21
C ASN A 139 -6.50 12.47 9.46
N ALA A 140 -5.53 12.51 10.36
CA ALA A 140 -5.62 13.28 11.60
C ALA A 140 -5.73 14.81 11.40
N ASN A 141 -5.35 15.33 10.24
CA ASN A 141 -5.50 16.73 9.87
C ASN A 141 -6.85 17.04 9.19
N GLY A 142 -7.73 16.05 9.08
CA GLY A 142 -8.99 16.18 8.35
C GLY A 142 -8.84 16.24 6.84
N VAL A 143 -7.73 15.74 6.29
CA VAL A 143 -7.43 15.75 4.85
C VAL A 143 -7.80 14.41 4.21
N ASP A 144 -8.52 14.46 3.10
CA ASP A 144 -8.71 13.33 2.21
C ASP A 144 -7.41 13.08 1.43
N LEU A 145 -6.68 12.02 1.82
CA LEU A 145 -5.39 11.69 1.20
C LEU A 145 -5.53 11.44 -0.31
N ASN A 146 -6.68 10.95 -0.77
CA ASN A 146 -6.98 10.75 -2.19
C ASN A 146 -7.46 12.03 -2.90
N ARG A 147 -7.15 13.19 -2.34
CA ARG A 147 -7.31 14.55 -2.91
C ARG A 147 -6.05 15.39 -2.72
N ASN A 148 -4.98 14.80 -2.17
CA ASN A 148 -3.78 15.54 -1.74
C ASN A 148 -2.55 15.31 -2.64
N PHE A 149 -2.69 14.58 -3.76
CA PHE A 149 -1.59 14.38 -4.72
C PHE A 149 -1.39 15.58 -5.65
N PRO A 150 -0.14 15.84 -6.13
CA PRO A 150 0.19 17.01 -6.92
C PRO A 150 -0.20 16.83 -8.40
N THR A 151 -1.49 16.91 -8.67
CA THR A 151 -1.99 16.97 -10.05
C THR A 151 -1.79 18.36 -10.64
N PRO A 152 -1.67 18.51 -11.98
CA PRO A 152 -1.60 19.82 -12.63
C PRO A 152 -2.75 20.74 -12.18
N GLY A 153 -2.45 22.00 -11.94
CA GLY A 153 -3.45 22.98 -11.50
C GLY A 153 -4.03 22.76 -10.09
N TRP A 154 -3.50 21.83 -9.29
CA TRP A 154 -4.06 21.43 -7.99
C TRP A 154 -4.39 22.62 -7.08
N ARG A 155 -3.50 23.64 -7.02
CA ARG A 155 -3.67 24.78 -6.10
C ARG A 155 -4.95 25.57 -6.34
N GLU A 156 -5.44 25.57 -7.56
CA GLU A 156 -6.66 26.25 -7.97
C GLU A 156 -7.82 25.27 -8.09
N GLU A 157 -7.60 24.11 -8.68
CA GLU A 157 -8.64 23.15 -9.01
C GLU A 157 -9.15 22.36 -7.81
N ALA A 158 -8.27 21.89 -6.93
CA ALA A 158 -8.69 21.05 -5.82
C ALA A 158 -9.55 21.81 -4.80
N PRO A 159 -9.18 23.04 -4.34
CA PRO A 159 -10.04 23.83 -3.48
C PRO A 159 -11.35 24.25 -4.16
N ARG A 160 -11.29 24.62 -5.46
CA ARG A 160 -12.48 24.98 -6.23
C ARG A 160 -13.46 23.81 -6.36
N TYR A 161 -12.94 22.61 -6.66
CA TYR A 161 -13.73 21.39 -6.73
C TYR A 161 -14.36 21.07 -5.39
N TRP A 162 -13.59 21.12 -4.30
CA TRP A 162 -14.07 20.88 -2.95
C TRP A 162 -15.23 21.82 -2.59
N ILE A 163 -15.09 23.13 -2.86
CA ILE A 163 -16.14 24.11 -2.55
C ILE A 163 -17.36 23.90 -3.44
N LYS A 164 -17.18 23.85 -4.78
CA LYS A 164 -18.28 23.92 -5.73
C LYS A 164 -18.97 22.59 -5.99
N ALA A 165 -18.22 21.50 -6.07
CA ALA A 165 -18.75 20.19 -6.43
C ALA A 165 -19.13 19.34 -5.22
N THR A 166 -18.49 19.56 -4.06
CA THR A 166 -18.78 18.78 -2.84
C THR A 166 -19.49 19.59 -1.75
N GLY A 167 -19.74 20.87 -1.97
CA GLY A 167 -20.35 21.74 -0.95
C GLY A 167 -19.48 21.91 0.29
N SER A 168 -18.17 21.86 0.15
CA SER A 168 -17.20 21.91 1.24
C SER A 168 -17.35 20.75 2.23
N ASP A 169 -17.74 19.56 1.75
CA ASP A 169 -17.79 18.32 2.56
C ASP A 169 -16.43 18.09 3.24
N PRO A 170 -16.37 18.12 4.59
CA PRO A 170 -15.11 17.94 5.31
C PRO A 170 -14.47 16.58 5.05
N ARG A 171 -15.25 15.57 4.65
CA ARG A 171 -14.71 14.26 4.26
C ARG A 171 -13.92 14.28 2.96
N ARG A 172 -14.00 15.36 2.17
CA ARG A 172 -13.34 15.51 0.86
C ARG A 172 -12.38 16.70 0.82
N TYR A 173 -11.98 17.20 1.98
CA TYR A 173 -11.05 18.32 2.07
C TYR A 173 -9.67 17.94 1.51
N PRO A 174 -9.16 18.65 0.50
CA PRO A 174 -7.92 18.28 -0.20
C PRO A 174 -6.64 18.67 0.56
N GLY A 175 -6.74 19.40 1.66
CA GLY A 175 -5.59 19.94 2.40
C GLY A 175 -5.23 21.36 1.97
N LYS A 176 -4.22 21.93 2.64
CA LYS A 176 -3.74 23.31 2.42
C LYS A 176 -2.85 23.45 1.17
N ALA A 177 -2.19 22.37 0.78
CA ALA A 177 -1.29 22.30 -0.35
C ALA A 177 -1.20 20.85 -0.85
N PRO A 178 -0.80 20.59 -2.10
CA PRO A 178 -0.52 19.23 -2.54
C PRO A 178 0.62 18.67 -1.68
N LEU A 179 0.52 17.39 -1.34
CA LEU A 179 1.47 16.68 -0.46
C LEU A 179 1.68 17.36 0.90
N SER A 180 0.66 18.05 1.43
CA SER A 180 0.71 18.61 2.80
C SER A 180 0.77 17.51 3.87
N GLU A 181 0.29 16.31 3.54
CA GLU A 181 0.21 15.21 4.49
C GLU A 181 1.39 14.25 4.34
N PRO A 182 1.94 13.75 5.46
CA PRO A 182 3.10 12.85 5.40
C PRO A 182 2.80 11.54 4.67
N GLU A 183 1.56 11.03 4.76
CA GLU A 183 1.11 9.80 4.12
C GLU A 183 1.10 9.94 2.58
N SER A 184 0.51 11.00 2.05
CA SER A 184 0.47 11.26 0.60
C SER A 184 1.86 11.59 0.05
N ARG A 185 2.69 12.29 0.82
CA ARG A 185 4.09 12.59 0.47
C ARG A 185 4.90 11.31 0.33
N TRP A 186 4.82 10.44 1.35
CA TRP A 186 5.49 9.14 1.29
C TRP A 186 5.06 8.33 0.05
N LEU A 187 3.75 8.25 -0.21
CA LEU A 187 3.28 7.48 -1.37
C LEU A 187 3.75 8.08 -2.69
N SER A 188 3.74 9.41 -2.82
CA SER A 188 4.25 10.09 -4.02
C SER A 188 5.75 9.80 -4.24
N GLU A 189 6.57 9.92 -3.19
CA GLU A 189 8.00 9.60 -3.23
C GLU A 189 8.24 8.12 -3.54
N GLU A 190 7.41 7.24 -2.99
CA GLU A 190 7.51 5.80 -3.22
C GLU A 190 7.16 5.42 -4.67
N ILE A 191 6.16 6.04 -5.27
CA ILE A 191 5.83 5.85 -6.70
C ILE A 191 7.03 6.22 -7.57
N GLU A 192 7.71 7.34 -7.30
CA GLU A 192 8.90 7.77 -8.04
C GLU A 192 10.07 6.80 -7.85
N ARG A 193 10.28 6.33 -6.63
CA ARG A 193 11.40 5.43 -6.28
C ARG A 193 11.16 4.00 -6.75
N PHE A 194 9.99 3.46 -6.48
CA PHE A 194 9.62 2.08 -6.83
C PHE A 194 9.35 1.92 -8.31
N LYS A 195 8.86 2.97 -8.99
CA LYS A 195 8.48 2.98 -10.42
C LYS A 195 7.57 1.79 -10.75
N PRO A 196 6.38 1.70 -10.17
CA PRO A 196 5.46 0.60 -10.41
C PRO A 196 5.05 0.56 -11.88
N ASN A 197 4.83 -0.63 -12.42
CA ASN A 197 4.19 -0.82 -13.73
C ASN A 197 2.67 -0.73 -13.63
N VAL A 198 2.12 -0.98 -12.44
CA VAL A 198 0.69 -0.82 -12.12
C VAL A 198 0.52 -0.57 -10.62
N ILE A 199 -0.45 0.24 -10.28
CA ILE A 199 -0.91 0.48 -8.91
C ILE A 199 -2.29 -0.15 -8.76
N ILE A 200 -2.46 -0.95 -7.70
CA ILE A 200 -3.75 -1.48 -7.28
C ILE A 200 -4.16 -0.75 -6.01
N SER A 201 -5.24 -0.02 -6.04
CA SER A 201 -5.79 0.71 -4.90
C SER A 201 -7.12 0.11 -4.49
N VAL A 202 -7.17 -0.47 -3.29
CA VAL A 202 -8.40 -1.09 -2.77
C VAL A 202 -9.18 -0.08 -1.95
N HIS A 203 -10.46 0.03 -2.25
CA HIS A 203 -11.45 0.95 -1.68
C HIS A 203 -12.76 0.24 -1.34
N ALA A 204 -13.70 0.98 -0.77
CA ALA A 204 -15.11 0.63 -0.55
C ALA A 204 -15.94 1.92 -0.39
N PRO A 205 -17.29 1.94 -0.57
CA PRO A 205 -18.19 0.78 -0.66
C PRO A 205 -18.95 0.65 -2.00
N PHE A 206 -18.43 1.11 -3.13
CA PHE A 206 -19.24 1.27 -4.36
C PHE A 206 -19.53 -0.01 -5.14
N GLY A 207 -18.79 -1.10 -4.90
CA GLY A 207 -19.01 -2.39 -5.55
C GLY A 207 -18.68 -2.41 -7.05
N VAL A 208 -17.67 -1.67 -7.49
CA VAL A 208 -17.28 -1.51 -8.88
C VAL A 208 -15.77 -1.60 -9.08
N LEU A 209 -15.34 -1.65 -10.34
CA LEU A 209 -13.96 -1.36 -10.73
C LEU A 209 -13.89 0.03 -11.35
N ASP A 210 -12.83 0.76 -11.02
CA ASP A 210 -12.45 1.97 -11.73
C ASP A 210 -11.02 1.85 -12.24
N PHE A 211 -10.69 2.60 -13.28
CA PHE A 211 -9.38 2.51 -13.93
C PHE A 211 -8.97 3.85 -14.50
N ASP A 212 -7.75 4.26 -14.17
CA ASP A 212 -7.09 5.43 -14.73
C ASP A 212 -5.76 5.02 -15.36
N GLY A 213 -5.54 5.37 -16.64
CA GLY A 213 -4.25 5.13 -17.29
C GLY A 213 -4.33 4.75 -18.76
N PRO A 214 -3.15 4.48 -19.37
CA PRO A 214 -3.03 4.29 -20.82
C PRO A 214 -3.43 2.89 -21.31
N ALA A 215 -3.58 1.90 -20.43
CA ALA A 215 -3.95 0.53 -20.81
C ALA A 215 -5.47 0.41 -21.02
N PRO A 216 -5.95 -0.63 -21.72
CA PRO A 216 -7.39 -0.93 -21.76
C PRO A 216 -7.94 -1.19 -20.38
N ALA A 217 -9.02 -0.53 -19.98
CA ALA A 217 -9.65 -0.77 -18.70
C ALA A 217 -10.09 -2.23 -18.50
N PRO A 218 -9.96 -2.81 -17.30
CA PRO A 218 -10.52 -4.14 -17.02
C PRO A 218 -12.04 -4.08 -17.11
N ARG A 219 -12.66 -5.10 -17.69
CA ARG A 219 -14.13 -5.16 -17.77
C ARG A 219 -14.76 -5.62 -16.48
N GLN A 220 -14.11 -6.57 -15.80
CA GLN A 220 -14.67 -7.23 -14.62
C GLN A 220 -13.57 -7.92 -13.82
N PHE A 221 -13.64 -7.88 -12.47
CA PHE A 221 -12.94 -8.77 -11.54
C PHE A 221 -13.93 -9.35 -10.56
N GLY A 222 -14.07 -10.68 -10.51
CA GLY A 222 -15.13 -11.34 -9.76
C GLY A 222 -16.50 -10.80 -10.19
N ARG A 223 -17.26 -10.25 -9.27
CA ARG A 223 -18.56 -9.61 -9.53
C ARG A 223 -18.47 -8.10 -9.78
N LEU A 224 -17.28 -7.50 -9.57
CA LEU A 224 -17.07 -6.08 -9.75
C LEU A 224 -16.97 -5.76 -11.24
N MET A 225 -17.93 -4.98 -11.74
CA MET A 225 -17.95 -4.51 -13.12
C MET A 225 -17.25 -3.18 -13.23
N PHE A 226 -16.62 -2.92 -14.38
CA PHE A 226 -16.05 -1.61 -14.68
C PHE A 226 -17.16 -0.55 -14.73
N ASN A 227 -17.02 0.45 -13.88
CA ASN A 227 -17.89 1.62 -13.84
C ASN A 227 -17.05 2.80 -13.29
N PRO A 228 -16.64 3.76 -14.13
CA PRO A 228 -15.77 4.84 -13.72
C PRO A 228 -16.35 5.64 -12.54
N VAL A 229 -15.56 5.75 -11.49
CA VAL A 229 -15.91 6.60 -10.32
C VAL A 229 -15.58 8.06 -10.61
N GLY A 230 -14.59 8.29 -11.47
CA GLY A 230 -14.21 9.61 -11.98
C GLY A 230 -12.83 10.08 -11.56
N VAL A 231 -12.30 11.00 -12.36
CA VAL A 231 -10.98 11.62 -12.19
C VAL A 231 -11.14 12.94 -11.43
N TYR A 232 -10.48 13.06 -10.30
CA TYR A 232 -10.62 14.23 -9.41
C TYR A 232 -9.28 14.94 -9.21
N PRO A 233 -9.27 16.27 -9.04
CA PRO A 233 -8.05 16.98 -8.66
C PRO A 233 -7.46 16.40 -7.37
N GLY A 234 -6.17 16.02 -7.44
CA GLY A 234 -5.45 15.46 -6.31
C GLY A 234 -5.73 13.99 -6.01
N SER A 235 -6.52 13.25 -6.82
CA SER A 235 -6.68 11.81 -6.66
C SER A 235 -5.46 11.03 -7.15
N LEU A 236 -5.25 9.83 -6.60
CA LEU A 236 -4.17 8.93 -7.00
C LEU A 236 -4.31 8.51 -8.47
N GLY A 237 -5.53 8.23 -8.93
CA GLY A 237 -5.81 7.89 -10.33
C GLY A 237 -5.43 9.02 -11.27
N ASN A 238 -5.82 10.27 -10.95
CA ASN A 238 -5.42 11.44 -11.71
C ASN A 238 -3.88 11.63 -11.70
N TYR A 239 -3.26 11.58 -10.52
CA TYR A 239 -1.82 11.79 -10.37
C TYR A 239 -0.99 10.73 -11.10
N SER A 240 -1.26 9.45 -10.85
CA SER A 240 -0.47 8.35 -11.40
C SER A 240 -0.99 7.87 -12.75
N GLY A 241 -2.30 7.63 -12.87
CA GLY A 241 -2.91 7.07 -14.08
C GLY A 241 -2.87 8.03 -15.24
N VAL A 242 -3.40 9.24 -15.03
CA VAL A 242 -3.53 10.22 -16.10
C VAL A 242 -2.22 10.95 -16.39
N HIS A 243 -1.51 11.43 -15.35
CA HIS A 243 -0.36 12.32 -15.57
C HIS A 243 0.99 11.63 -15.59
N LYS A 244 1.13 10.46 -14.95
CA LYS A 244 2.40 9.69 -14.96
C LYS A 244 2.36 8.46 -15.87
N ASN A 245 1.24 8.20 -16.53
CA ASN A 245 1.05 7.01 -17.36
C ASN A 245 1.34 5.69 -16.62
N VAL A 246 1.13 5.65 -15.32
CA VAL A 246 1.20 4.44 -14.50
C VAL A 246 -0.24 3.97 -14.25
N PRO A 247 -0.70 2.87 -14.85
CA PRO A 247 -2.07 2.39 -14.67
C PRO A 247 -2.45 2.26 -13.19
N VAL A 248 -3.60 2.82 -12.82
CA VAL A 248 -4.20 2.65 -11.48
C VAL A 248 -5.50 1.89 -11.63
N ILE A 249 -5.56 0.70 -11.04
CA ILE A 249 -6.79 -0.07 -10.90
C ILE A 249 -7.35 0.25 -9.52
N THR A 250 -8.54 0.81 -9.47
CA THR A 250 -9.28 1.00 -8.22
C THR A 250 -10.31 -0.10 -8.07
N ILE A 251 -10.14 -0.91 -7.02
CA ILE A 251 -11.07 -1.98 -6.64
C ILE A 251 -11.96 -1.45 -5.53
N GLU A 252 -13.19 -1.14 -5.86
CA GLU A 252 -14.21 -0.69 -4.92
C GLU A 252 -15.02 -1.89 -4.42
N LEU A 253 -14.74 -2.35 -3.21
CA LEU A 253 -15.53 -3.41 -2.57
C LEU A 253 -16.96 -2.94 -2.30
N PRO A 254 -17.95 -3.86 -2.26
CA PRO A 254 -19.35 -3.46 -2.10
C PRO A 254 -19.73 -3.00 -0.69
N ASN A 255 -18.87 -3.24 0.31
CA ASN A 255 -19.15 -2.86 1.70
C ASN A 255 -17.85 -2.49 2.42
N ALA A 256 -17.87 -1.38 3.17
CA ALA A 256 -16.70 -0.88 3.89
C ALA A 256 -16.39 -1.64 5.19
N GLN A 257 -17.32 -2.48 5.70
CA GLN A 257 -17.21 -3.13 7.01
C GLN A 257 -17.33 -4.66 6.93
N THR A 258 -18.01 -5.20 5.92
CA THR A 258 -18.23 -6.64 5.75
C THR A 258 -17.47 -7.16 4.55
N MET A 259 -16.53 -8.07 4.78
CA MET A 259 -15.74 -8.69 3.71
C MET A 259 -16.61 -9.45 2.72
N PRO A 260 -16.29 -9.42 1.42
CA PRO A 260 -16.82 -10.38 0.47
C PRO A 260 -16.46 -11.81 0.88
N SER A 261 -17.17 -12.80 0.33
CA SER A 261 -16.82 -14.20 0.57
C SER A 261 -15.39 -14.52 0.08
N GLU A 262 -14.75 -15.52 0.68
CA GLU A 262 -13.42 -15.96 0.24
C GLU A 262 -13.40 -16.36 -1.24
N ALA A 263 -14.47 -17.02 -1.72
CA ALA A 263 -14.61 -17.36 -3.13
C ALA A 263 -14.63 -16.11 -4.04
N GLU A 264 -15.27 -15.04 -3.59
CA GLU A 264 -15.31 -13.78 -4.35
C GLU A 264 -13.97 -13.07 -4.33
N THR A 265 -13.33 -12.95 -3.16
CA THR A 265 -11.99 -12.31 -3.05
C THR A 265 -10.95 -13.08 -3.87
N ARG A 266 -11.08 -14.40 -3.98
CA ARG A 266 -10.22 -15.25 -4.81
C ARG A 266 -10.45 -15.01 -6.31
N ARG A 267 -11.71 -14.87 -6.75
CA ARG A 267 -12.01 -14.52 -8.15
C ARG A 267 -11.46 -13.14 -8.52
N ILE A 268 -11.69 -12.13 -7.68
CA ILE A 268 -11.14 -10.78 -7.89
C ILE A 268 -9.61 -10.85 -8.05
N TRP A 269 -8.93 -11.60 -7.19
CA TRP A 269 -7.49 -11.80 -7.24
C TRP A 269 -7.02 -12.45 -8.55
N GLN A 270 -7.66 -13.54 -8.96
CA GLN A 270 -7.31 -14.28 -10.17
C GLN A 270 -7.51 -13.44 -11.44
N ASP A 271 -8.64 -12.75 -11.53
CA ASP A 271 -8.97 -11.88 -12.68
C ASP A 271 -8.02 -10.70 -12.77
N MET A 272 -7.69 -10.08 -11.64
CA MET A 272 -6.69 -9.01 -11.54
C MET A 272 -5.31 -9.48 -12.03
N LEU A 273 -4.82 -10.62 -11.56
CA LEU A 273 -3.52 -11.16 -12.00
C LEU A 273 -3.54 -11.50 -13.49
N SER A 274 -4.63 -12.05 -14.01
CA SER A 274 -4.80 -12.35 -15.43
C SER A 274 -4.73 -11.07 -16.26
N TRP A 275 -5.46 -10.03 -15.85
CA TRP A 275 -5.44 -8.75 -16.51
C TRP A 275 -4.04 -8.10 -16.51
N ILE A 276 -3.35 -8.10 -15.37
CA ILE A 276 -1.99 -7.57 -15.25
C ILE A 276 -1.05 -8.26 -16.23
N ARG A 277 -1.06 -9.60 -16.30
CA ARG A 277 -0.20 -10.37 -17.23
C ARG A 277 -0.46 -10.03 -18.70
N THR A 278 -1.70 -9.72 -19.05
CA THR A 278 -2.11 -9.49 -20.44
C THR A 278 -1.90 -8.04 -20.88
N HIS A 279 -2.12 -7.07 -20.01
CA HIS A 279 -2.26 -5.67 -20.39
C HIS A 279 -1.15 -4.76 -19.84
N VAL A 280 -0.45 -5.16 -18.76
CA VAL A 280 0.63 -4.35 -18.20
C VAL A 280 1.93 -4.70 -18.90
N THR A 281 2.39 -3.80 -19.75
CA THR A 281 3.69 -3.94 -20.42
C THR A 281 4.82 -3.49 -19.50
N ARG A 282 6.01 -4.05 -19.71
CA ARG A 282 7.22 -3.53 -19.07
C ARG A 282 7.47 -2.13 -19.62
N ALA A 283 7.48 -1.13 -18.75
CA ALA A 283 7.91 0.20 -19.15
C ALA A 283 9.28 0.06 -19.85
N HIS A 284 9.42 0.55 -21.07
CA HIS A 284 10.70 0.63 -21.72
C HIS A 284 11.62 1.42 -20.80
N ARG A 285 12.65 0.76 -20.27
CA ARG A 285 13.72 1.43 -19.55
C ARG A 285 14.55 2.15 -20.62
N GLY A 286 14.20 3.44 -20.84
CA GLY A 286 15.08 4.36 -21.52
C GLY A 286 16.24 4.76 -20.64
#